data_47f6124a9e30295c5f3e0a3519cf100b
#
_entry.id   47f6124a9e30295c5f3e0a3519cf100b
#
_cell.length_a   1.000
_cell.length_b   1.000
_cell.length_c   1.000
_cell.angle_alpha   90.00
_cell.angle_beta   90.00
_cell.angle_gamma   90.00
#
_symmetry.space_group_name_H-M   'P 1'
#
loop_
_entity.id
_entity.type
_entity.pdbx_description
1 polymer ?
#
loop_
_entity_poly.entity_id
_entity_poly.type
_entity_poly.pdbx_seq_one_letter_code
_entity_poly.pdbx_strand_id
1 'polypeptide(L)'
;MQTQTGLERLIVQGNSALAKARIGFVSQSAATLPDFTHGLDALIAAGYKLTALFGPEHGFRGAAADGAEVENTIDGKTGLPMYSLYGKTREPSTEMLAEVDALVFDMQDVGVRFYTYLSTLYYVLKSGGTLGKPVWVLDRPNPLGGIEVAGPCVEPGFESFVGILPLPIQYGMTLGELAGWMNARLQPAAELHVVSMSGWKRGLTFERTGLPWVPTSPGIPHLSTVRVYPGTCLVEGTNLSEGRGTALPFEMIGAPWLDGEALAEALNAKVLPGVRFRAVRFTPSASKHAGQVCAGIQIHLTKADDYRPIETGLHLIAACKQQAPEQFQFLSSSWEGHPAHFDLLTGSDVLRRQMESEMDIEKVIQHWLISPAEFEQTRKQYLLYA
;
A
#
# COMPACT_ATOMS: atom_id res chain seq x y z
N MET A 1 -26.48 -2.22 -4.56
CA MET A 1 -26.45 -1.53 -3.24
C MET A 1 -25.11 -0.81 -3.20
N GLN A 2 -25.09 0.46 -2.83
CA GLN A 2 -23.82 1.21 -2.69
C GLN A 2 -23.05 0.67 -1.47
N THR A 3 -21.71 0.60 -1.57
CA THR A 3 -20.87 0.22 -0.43
C THR A 3 -20.89 1.32 0.62
N GLN A 4 -21.08 0.94 1.88
CA GLN A 4 -20.86 1.83 3.03
C GLN A 4 -19.58 1.39 3.76
N THR A 5 -18.72 2.33 4.04
CA THR A 5 -17.47 2.09 4.78
C THR A 5 -17.73 1.83 6.27
N GLY A 6 -16.74 1.29 6.99
CA GLY A 6 -16.81 1.17 8.44
C GLY A 6 -17.05 2.51 9.14
N LEU A 7 -16.46 3.60 8.62
CA LEU A 7 -16.68 4.96 9.14
C LEU A 7 -18.15 5.38 9.02
N GLU A 8 -18.77 5.23 7.83
CA GLU A 8 -20.19 5.56 7.63
C GLU A 8 -21.07 4.77 8.58
N ARG A 9 -20.81 3.48 8.72
CA ARG A 9 -21.59 2.61 9.62
C ARG A 9 -21.42 2.98 11.09
N LEU A 10 -20.20 3.32 11.52
CA LEU A 10 -19.96 3.80 12.89
C LEU A 10 -20.76 5.06 13.19
N ILE A 11 -20.80 6.01 12.26
CA ILE A 11 -21.54 7.28 12.43
C ILE A 11 -23.04 7.04 12.49
N VAL A 12 -23.59 6.19 11.59
CA VAL A 12 -25.03 5.93 11.52
C VAL A 12 -25.55 5.08 12.69
N GLN A 13 -24.79 4.05 13.07
CA GLN A 13 -25.21 3.09 14.10
C GLN A 13 -24.82 3.52 15.51
N GLY A 14 -23.81 4.36 15.62
CA GLY A 14 -23.18 4.70 16.89
C GLY A 14 -22.43 3.52 17.52
N ASN A 15 -21.69 3.80 18.57
CA ASN A 15 -21.06 2.77 19.41
C ASN A 15 -20.93 3.28 20.85
N SER A 16 -21.58 2.62 21.80
CA SER A 16 -21.68 3.07 23.19
C SER A 16 -20.34 2.99 23.94
N ALA A 17 -19.43 2.09 23.57
CA ALA A 17 -18.10 2.00 24.16
C ALA A 17 -17.22 3.17 23.67
N LEU A 18 -17.15 3.41 22.36
CA LEU A 18 -16.40 4.51 21.77
C LEU A 18 -16.96 5.89 22.16
N ALA A 19 -18.28 6.02 22.34
CA ALA A 19 -18.91 7.28 22.74
C ALA A 19 -18.47 7.76 24.15
N LYS A 20 -17.97 6.86 24.98
CA LYS A 20 -17.48 7.17 26.33
C LYS A 20 -15.94 7.27 26.39
N ALA A 21 -15.25 6.79 25.38
CA ALA A 21 -13.80 6.71 25.34
C ALA A 21 -13.14 8.01 24.86
N ARG A 22 -11.94 8.29 25.37
CA ARG A 22 -11.00 9.24 24.77
C ARG A 22 -10.29 8.52 23.63
N ILE A 23 -10.48 8.98 22.41
CA ILE A 23 -10.06 8.28 21.20
C ILE A 23 -8.75 8.85 20.66
N GLY A 24 -7.77 7.97 20.41
CA GLY A 24 -6.64 8.20 19.54
C GLY A 24 -7.01 7.81 18.11
N PHE A 25 -7.07 8.77 17.19
CA PHE A 25 -7.49 8.52 15.80
C PHE A 25 -6.29 8.36 14.88
N VAL A 26 -6.11 7.17 14.34
CA VAL A 26 -5.04 6.80 13.41
C VAL A 26 -5.61 6.86 11.99
N SER A 27 -5.19 7.85 11.20
CA SER A 27 -5.85 8.12 9.92
C SER A 27 -4.94 8.88 8.94
N GLN A 28 -5.42 9.07 7.73
CA GLN A 28 -4.75 9.77 6.64
C GLN A 28 -5.77 10.55 5.78
N SER A 29 -5.30 11.41 4.88
CA SER A 29 -6.12 12.37 4.12
C SER A 29 -7.25 11.76 3.29
N ALA A 30 -7.12 10.50 2.83
CA ALA A 30 -8.15 9.83 2.03
C ALA A 30 -9.22 9.09 2.87
N ALA A 31 -9.12 9.17 4.20
CA ALA A 31 -10.13 8.60 5.09
C ALA A 31 -11.37 9.52 5.15
N THR A 32 -12.15 9.54 4.08
CA THR A 32 -13.31 10.42 3.92
C THR A 32 -14.63 9.64 3.83
N LEU A 33 -15.73 10.35 4.07
CA LEU A 33 -17.07 9.95 3.67
C LEU A 33 -17.27 10.18 2.16
N PRO A 34 -18.34 9.67 1.53
CA PRO A 34 -18.62 9.89 0.10
C PRO A 34 -18.78 11.34 -0.31
N ASP A 35 -19.13 12.25 0.62
CA ASP A 35 -19.23 13.68 0.42
C ASP A 35 -17.90 14.44 0.63
N PHE A 36 -16.80 13.69 0.76
CA PHE A 36 -15.45 14.18 1.06
C PHE A 36 -15.25 14.76 2.47
N THR A 37 -16.22 14.64 3.37
CA THR A 37 -16.01 14.97 4.79
C THR A 37 -14.97 14.03 5.38
N HIS A 38 -13.86 14.57 5.90
CA HIS A 38 -12.81 13.77 6.51
C HIS A 38 -13.29 13.06 7.78
N GLY A 39 -12.82 11.83 8.03
CA GLY A 39 -13.20 11.01 9.17
C GLY A 39 -13.05 11.71 10.52
N LEU A 40 -12.02 12.54 10.71
CA LEU A 40 -11.84 13.39 11.89
C LEU A 40 -13.05 14.30 12.13
N ASP A 41 -13.45 15.04 11.11
CA ASP A 41 -14.56 16.00 11.21
C ASP A 41 -15.90 15.27 11.41
N ALA A 42 -16.08 14.14 10.72
CA ALA A 42 -17.27 13.33 10.83
C ALA A 42 -17.43 12.71 12.23
N LEU A 43 -16.35 12.21 12.84
CA LEU A 43 -16.38 11.66 14.19
C LEU A 43 -16.63 12.74 15.24
N ILE A 44 -16.02 13.92 15.11
CA ILE A 44 -16.29 15.06 16.01
C ILE A 44 -17.76 15.49 15.90
N ALA A 45 -18.29 15.61 14.68
CA ALA A 45 -19.69 15.98 14.45
C ALA A 45 -20.66 14.92 15.00
N ALA A 46 -20.28 13.65 14.99
CA ALA A 46 -21.05 12.57 15.60
C ALA A 46 -20.91 12.48 17.13
N GLY A 47 -20.16 13.40 17.78
CA GLY A 47 -20.02 13.52 19.22
C GLY A 47 -18.96 12.61 19.86
N TYR A 48 -18.08 11.98 19.07
CA TYR A 48 -16.94 11.22 19.60
C TYR A 48 -15.86 12.15 20.16
N LYS A 49 -15.27 11.76 21.30
CA LYS A 49 -14.22 12.52 21.97
C LYS A 49 -12.84 12.11 21.48
N LEU A 50 -12.29 12.84 20.52
CA LEU A 50 -10.92 12.64 20.03
C LEU A 50 -9.94 13.41 20.94
N THR A 51 -8.82 12.78 21.32
CA THR A 51 -7.80 13.37 22.21
C THR A 51 -6.41 13.37 21.58
N ALA A 52 -6.15 12.56 20.57
CA ALA A 52 -4.89 12.51 19.84
C ALA A 52 -5.12 12.06 18.40
N LEU A 53 -4.28 12.56 17.48
CA LEU A 53 -4.25 12.17 16.07
C LEU A 53 -2.92 11.47 15.78
N PHE A 54 -2.96 10.44 14.93
CA PHE A 54 -1.78 9.70 14.51
C PHE A 54 -1.76 9.60 12.98
N GLY A 55 -0.68 10.09 12.37
CA GLY A 55 -0.48 10.07 10.92
C GLY A 55 0.54 9.01 10.51
N PRO A 56 0.30 8.25 9.40
CA PRO A 56 1.27 7.35 8.82
C PRO A 56 2.32 8.13 8.01
N GLU A 57 3.07 7.43 7.15
CA GLU A 57 3.83 8.05 6.06
C GLU A 57 2.97 9.07 5.31
N HIS A 58 3.55 10.16 4.85
CA HIS A 58 2.89 11.36 4.32
C HIS A 58 2.16 12.23 5.35
N GLY A 59 2.04 11.78 6.62
CA GLY A 59 1.37 12.49 7.71
C GLY A 59 -0.15 12.42 7.66
N PHE A 60 -0.77 12.81 8.74
CA PHE A 60 -2.24 12.78 8.92
C PHE A 60 -3.00 13.59 7.82
N ARG A 61 -2.44 14.70 7.36
CA ARG A 61 -3.02 15.57 6.32
C ARG A 61 -2.49 15.27 4.90
N GLY A 62 -1.59 14.30 4.74
CA GLY A 62 -1.13 13.83 3.43
C GLY A 62 -0.19 14.79 2.68
N ALA A 63 0.45 15.75 3.35
CA ALA A 63 1.25 16.78 2.69
C ALA A 63 2.74 16.42 2.54
N ALA A 64 3.25 15.42 3.27
CA ALA A 64 4.66 15.06 3.23
C ALA A 64 5.00 14.22 1.99
N ALA A 65 6.19 14.46 1.42
CA ALA A 65 6.73 13.67 0.32
C ALA A 65 7.04 12.23 0.76
N ASP A 66 7.23 11.35 -0.23
CA ASP A 66 7.61 9.95 0.02
C ASP A 66 8.90 9.88 0.83
N GLY A 67 8.95 9.07 1.88
CA GLY A 67 10.12 8.88 2.73
C GLY A 67 10.48 10.07 3.62
N ALA A 68 9.75 11.18 3.56
CA ALA A 68 10.04 12.35 4.39
C ALA A 68 9.67 12.12 5.86
N GLU A 69 10.54 12.52 6.78
CA GLU A 69 10.20 12.54 8.21
C GLU A 69 9.08 13.54 8.48
N VAL A 70 8.10 13.14 9.26
CA VAL A 70 6.99 13.98 9.71
C VAL A 70 7.14 14.20 11.21
N GLU A 71 7.27 15.45 11.63
CA GLU A 71 7.38 15.80 13.03
C GLU A 71 6.02 15.78 13.75
N ASN A 72 6.07 15.55 15.06
CA ASN A 72 4.91 15.73 15.93
C ASN A 72 4.53 17.21 15.98
N THR A 73 3.24 17.50 15.91
CA THR A 73 2.74 18.88 15.89
C THR A 73 1.34 18.96 16.53
N ILE A 74 0.72 20.12 16.46
CA ILE A 74 -0.68 20.33 16.86
C ILE A 74 -1.49 20.57 15.60
N ASP A 75 -2.60 19.87 15.45
CA ASP A 75 -3.50 20.09 14.31
C ASP A 75 -4.15 21.48 14.39
N GLY A 76 -3.87 22.31 13.39
CA GLY A 76 -4.30 23.72 13.39
C GLY A 76 -5.82 23.94 13.38
N LYS A 77 -6.61 22.91 12.99
CA LYS A 77 -8.07 22.98 12.95
C LYS A 77 -8.71 22.62 14.28
N THR A 78 -8.21 21.59 14.93
CA THR A 78 -8.83 21.01 16.14
C THR A 78 -8.09 21.32 17.43
N GLY A 79 -6.82 21.75 17.34
CA GLY A 79 -5.95 21.95 18.50
C GLY A 79 -5.46 20.63 19.14
N LEU A 80 -5.73 19.48 18.53
CA LEU A 80 -5.32 18.18 19.06
C LEU A 80 -3.85 17.90 18.78
N PRO A 81 -3.14 17.19 19.68
CA PRO A 81 -1.80 16.70 19.41
C PRO A 81 -1.85 15.73 18.22
N MET A 82 -0.92 15.89 17.29
CA MET A 82 -0.79 15.06 16.10
C MET A 82 0.60 14.44 16.07
N TYR A 83 0.64 13.12 16.21
CA TYR A 83 1.84 12.31 16.26
C TYR A 83 2.12 11.64 14.93
N SER A 84 3.41 11.57 14.57
CA SER A 84 3.86 10.80 13.40
C SER A 84 4.15 9.34 13.80
N LEU A 85 3.65 8.42 12.99
CA LEU A 85 3.99 6.98 13.05
C LEU A 85 4.93 6.60 11.90
N TYR A 86 5.71 7.57 11.39
CA TYR A 86 6.72 7.35 10.35
C TYR A 86 8.00 8.13 10.65
N GLY A 87 9.15 7.52 10.45
CA GLY A 87 10.46 8.09 10.76
C GLY A 87 11.01 7.58 12.09
N LYS A 88 11.21 8.46 13.06
CA LYS A 88 11.81 8.13 14.38
C LYS A 88 10.97 7.15 15.19
N THR A 89 9.66 7.23 15.07
CA THR A 89 8.71 6.37 15.78
C THR A 89 7.73 5.77 14.77
N ARG A 90 7.52 4.45 14.85
CA ARG A 90 6.55 3.71 14.02
C ARG A 90 5.41 3.12 14.85
N GLU A 91 5.57 3.11 16.15
CA GLU A 91 4.68 2.49 17.13
C GLU A 91 4.17 3.56 18.11
N PRO A 92 2.85 3.67 18.37
CA PRO A 92 2.32 4.57 19.41
C PRO A 92 2.94 4.26 20.76
N SER A 93 3.55 5.26 21.40
CA SER A 93 4.21 5.10 22.69
C SER A 93 3.24 5.28 23.87
N THR A 94 3.68 4.90 25.07
CA THR A 94 2.92 5.12 26.32
C THR A 94 2.57 6.59 26.52
N GLU A 95 3.51 7.50 26.22
CA GLU A 95 3.32 8.94 26.37
C GLU A 95 2.29 9.47 25.38
N MET A 96 2.33 9.02 24.13
CA MET A 96 1.35 9.39 23.10
C MET A 96 -0.06 8.89 23.44
N LEU A 97 -0.17 7.78 24.17
CA LEU A 97 -1.43 7.16 24.56
C LEU A 97 -1.89 7.49 25.99
N ALA A 98 -1.24 8.42 26.70
CA ALA A 98 -1.57 8.77 28.08
C ALA A 98 -3.03 9.26 28.23
N GLU A 99 -3.52 10.05 27.27
CA GLU A 99 -4.88 10.58 27.24
C GLU A 99 -5.81 9.81 26.28
N VAL A 100 -5.45 8.55 25.93
CA VAL A 100 -6.20 7.71 24.99
C VAL A 100 -6.71 6.46 25.71
N ASP A 101 -8.01 6.20 25.59
CA ASP A 101 -8.65 5.00 26.12
C ASP A 101 -8.83 3.91 25.07
N ALA A 102 -9.01 4.31 23.80
CA ALA A 102 -9.14 3.39 22.66
C ALA A 102 -8.49 3.99 21.41
N LEU A 103 -7.92 3.14 20.55
CA LEU A 103 -7.42 3.51 19.23
C LEU A 103 -8.48 3.23 18.17
N VAL A 104 -8.70 4.17 17.26
CA VAL A 104 -9.55 4.01 16.08
C VAL A 104 -8.70 4.18 14.84
N PHE A 105 -8.61 3.15 14.02
CA PHE A 105 -7.86 3.12 12.78
C PHE A 105 -8.81 3.24 11.57
N ASP A 106 -8.61 4.23 10.73
CA ASP A 106 -9.35 4.45 9.49
C ASP A 106 -8.41 4.94 8.39
N MET A 107 -8.03 4.05 7.48
CA MET A 107 -7.18 4.36 6.32
C MET A 107 -7.65 3.63 5.08
N GLN A 108 -7.59 4.32 3.93
CA GLN A 108 -7.75 3.68 2.63
C GLN A 108 -6.42 3.07 2.20
N ASP A 109 -6.38 1.77 2.03
CA ASP A 109 -5.25 0.99 1.53
C ASP A 109 -5.31 0.83 0.01
N VAL A 110 -4.24 0.28 -0.59
CA VAL A 110 -4.13 -0.01 -2.02
C VAL A 110 -4.03 -1.51 -2.36
N GLY A 111 -4.10 -2.39 -1.36
CA GLY A 111 -4.21 -3.83 -1.55
C GLY A 111 -2.90 -4.58 -1.76
N VAL A 112 -1.75 -3.97 -1.43
CA VAL A 112 -0.42 -4.58 -1.59
C VAL A 112 0.43 -4.47 -0.34
N ARG A 113 1.25 -5.51 -0.10
CA ARG A 113 2.07 -5.69 1.10
C ARG A 113 3.02 -4.53 1.40
N PHE A 114 3.64 -3.97 0.40
CA PHE A 114 4.66 -2.93 0.56
C PHE A 114 4.08 -1.52 0.75
N TYR A 115 2.75 -1.36 0.69
CA TYR A 115 2.12 -0.10 1.07
C TYR A 115 2.12 0.06 2.59
N THR A 116 2.80 1.07 3.09
CA THR A 116 3.23 1.20 4.49
C THR A 116 2.10 1.30 5.52
N TYR A 117 0.87 1.58 5.10
CA TYR A 117 -0.29 1.67 6.00
C TYR A 117 -0.63 0.33 6.67
N LEU A 118 -0.32 -0.78 5.98
CA LEU A 118 -0.40 -2.11 6.56
C LEU A 118 0.57 -2.27 7.75
N SER A 119 1.81 -1.77 7.60
CA SER A 119 2.79 -1.79 8.69
C SER A 119 2.40 -0.86 9.83
N THR A 120 1.79 0.29 9.52
CA THR A 120 1.21 1.18 10.55
C THR A 120 0.11 0.45 11.33
N LEU A 121 -0.81 -0.28 10.67
CA LEU A 121 -1.83 -1.08 11.33
C LEU A 121 -1.22 -2.13 12.27
N TYR A 122 -0.18 -2.84 11.82
CA TYR A 122 0.52 -3.83 12.65
C TYR A 122 1.06 -3.20 13.94
N TYR A 123 1.73 -2.05 13.86
CA TYR A 123 2.27 -1.38 15.05
C TYR A 123 1.19 -0.82 15.96
N VAL A 124 0.07 -0.36 15.41
CA VAL A 124 -1.10 0.08 16.20
C VAL A 124 -1.70 -1.09 16.98
N LEU A 125 -1.86 -2.26 16.33
CA LEU A 125 -2.33 -3.48 17.00
C LEU A 125 -1.34 -3.94 18.09
N LYS A 126 -0.04 -3.92 17.81
CA LYS A 126 1.00 -4.29 18.76
C LYS A 126 0.99 -3.39 20.00
N SER A 127 0.93 -2.06 19.80
CA SER A 127 0.79 -1.11 20.92
C SER A 127 -0.51 -1.30 21.69
N GLY A 128 -1.62 -1.51 20.98
CA GLY A 128 -2.92 -1.79 21.61
C GLY A 128 -2.85 -2.99 22.53
N GLY A 129 -2.26 -4.11 22.08
CA GLY A 129 -2.06 -5.30 22.91
C GLY A 129 -1.13 -5.07 24.09
N THR A 130 0.04 -4.46 23.85
CA THR A 130 1.06 -4.24 24.87
C THR A 130 0.59 -3.27 25.97
N LEU A 131 -0.17 -2.23 25.59
CA LEU A 131 -0.61 -1.18 26.52
C LEU A 131 -2.07 -1.35 26.99
N GLY A 132 -2.72 -2.46 26.62
CA GLY A 132 -4.10 -2.77 27.02
C GLY A 132 -5.12 -1.77 26.47
N LYS A 133 -4.90 -1.23 25.26
CA LYS A 133 -5.82 -0.30 24.62
C LYS A 133 -6.61 -1.03 23.53
N PRO A 134 -7.96 -1.04 23.59
CA PRO A 134 -8.79 -1.57 22.52
C PRO A 134 -8.48 -0.88 21.18
N VAL A 135 -8.46 -1.66 20.10
CA VAL A 135 -8.23 -1.16 18.72
C VAL A 135 -9.49 -1.41 17.88
N TRP A 136 -10.01 -0.34 17.32
CA TRP A 136 -11.15 -0.34 16.41
C TRP A 136 -10.67 -0.07 14.99
N VAL A 137 -10.94 -0.97 14.05
CA VAL A 137 -10.62 -0.80 12.64
C VAL A 137 -11.91 -0.49 11.89
N LEU A 138 -12.00 0.70 11.29
CA LEU A 138 -13.10 1.10 10.41
C LEU A 138 -12.76 0.64 8.99
N ASP A 139 -13.36 -0.48 8.58
CA ASP A 139 -12.93 -1.16 7.36
C ASP A 139 -13.32 -0.42 6.09
N ARG A 140 -12.45 -0.53 5.07
CA ARG A 140 -12.59 0.09 3.74
C ARG A 140 -12.34 -0.93 2.64
N PRO A 141 -12.88 -0.71 1.41
CA PRO A 141 -12.65 -1.61 0.29
C PRO A 141 -11.16 -1.75 -0.03
N ASN A 142 -10.73 -2.99 -0.28
CA ASN A 142 -9.49 -3.20 -1.02
C ASN A 142 -9.74 -2.81 -2.49
N PRO A 143 -9.02 -1.82 -3.05
CA PRO A 143 -9.31 -1.32 -4.40
C PRO A 143 -8.96 -2.33 -5.50
N LEU A 144 -8.10 -3.31 -5.22
CA LEU A 144 -7.79 -4.44 -6.12
C LEU A 144 -8.81 -5.59 -5.99
N GLY A 145 -9.80 -5.46 -5.10
CA GLY A 145 -10.74 -6.52 -4.76
C GLY A 145 -10.20 -7.48 -3.68
N GLY A 146 -11.01 -8.46 -3.32
CA GLY A 146 -10.71 -9.42 -2.26
C GLY A 146 -10.42 -10.85 -2.73
N ILE A 147 -10.32 -11.09 -4.04
CA ILE A 147 -10.16 -12.43 -4.61
C ILE A 147 -8.69 -12.76 -4.84
N GLU A 148 -7.99 -11.93 -5.59
CA GLU A 148 -6.63 -12.20 -6.05
C GLU A 148 -5.63 -12.23 -4.90
N VAL A 149 -4.84 -13.31 -4.87
CA VAL A 149 -3.65 -13.47 -4.06
C VAL A 149 -2.50 -13.76 -5.02
N ALA A 150 -1.47 -12.93 -5.01
CA ALA A 150 -0.40 -13.08 -5.98
C ALA A 150 0.95 -12.60 -5.42
N GLY A 151 2.00 -13.21 -5.95
CA GLY A 151 3.39 -12.97 -5.57
C GLY A 151 3.80 -13.70 -4.30
N PRO A 152 5.11 -13.82 -4.05
CA PRO A 152 5.64 -14.55 -2.91
C PRO A 152 5.37 -13.84 -1.58
N CYS A 153 5.38 -14.62 -0.51
CA CYS A 153 5.43 -14.10 0.85
C CYS A 153 6.84 -13.61 1.21
N VAL A 154 6.93 -12.75 2.23
CA VAL A 154 8.22 -12.37 2.82
C VAL A 154 8.85 -13.60 3.50
N GLU A 155 10.11 -13.88 3.16
CA GLU A 155 10.92 -14.91 3.81
C GLU A 155 11.61 -14.35 5.07
N PRO A 156 11.94 -15.23 6.04
CA PRO A 156 12.69 -14.83 7.23
C PRO A 156 14.01 -14.12 6.88
N GLY A 157 14.23 -12.95 7.49
CA GLY A 157 15.40 -12.09 7.24
C GLY A 157 15.18 -10.99 6.21
N PHE A 158 14.01 -10.95 5.57
CA PHE A 158 13.62 -9.88 4.65
C PHE A 158 12.47 -9.02 5.19
N GLU A 159 12.14 -9.18 6.47
CA GLU A 159 11.13 -8.36 7.13
C GLU A 159 11.59 -6.91 7.19
N SER A 160 10.68 -6.00 6.86
CA SER A 160 10.94 -4.57 6.84
C SER A 160 9.64 -3.77 6.96
N PHE A 161 9.72 -2.44 6.92
CA PHE A 161 8.52 -1.60 6.93
C PHE A 161 7.68 -1.73 5.65
N VAL A 162 8.23 -2.25 4.54
CA VAL A 162 7.52 -2.58 3.29
C VAL A 162 7.15 -4.06 3.19
N GLY A 163 7.37 -4.83 4.26
CA GLY A 163 7.09 -6.26 4.31
C GLY A 163 7.22 -6.80 5.73
N ILE A 164 6.35 -6.36 6.64
CA ILE A 164 6.49 -6.59 8.09
C ILE A 164 6.11 -8.02 8.52
N LEU A 165 5.36 -8.74 7.69
CA LEU A 165 4.85 -10.09 7.96
C LEU A 165 4.92 -10.95 6.69
N PRO A 166 4.85 -12.29 6.79
CA PRO A 166 4.89 -13.21 5.67
C PRO A 166 3.60 -13.15 4.83
N LEU A 167 3.35 -11.99 4.25
CA LEU A 167 2.22 -11.74 3.34
C LEU A 167 2.68 -11.79 1.88
N PRO A 168 1.83 -12.23 0.95
CA PRO A 168 2.08 -12.11 -0.48
C PRO A 168 2.04 -10.65 -0.93
N ILE A 169 2.54 -10.35 -2.13
CA ILE A 169 2.50 -8.98 -2.68
C ILE A 169 1.05 -8.48 -2.74
N GLN A 170 0.16 -9.23 -3.37
CA GLN A 170 -1.29 -8.98 -3.32
C GLN A 170 -1.92 -9.99 -2.37
N TYR A 171 -2.55 -9.53 -1.31
CA TYR A 171 -3.08 -10.39 -0.25
C TYR A 171 -4.60 -10.66 -0.34
N GLY A 172 -5.33 -9.93 -1.18
CA GLY A 172 -6.76 -10.14 -1.42
C GLY A 172 -7.63 -10.11 -0.15
N MET A 173 -7.37 -9.18 0.75
CA MET A 173 -8.11 -8.95 1.99
C MET A 173 -8.34 -7.45 2.17
N THR A 174 -9.30 -7.06 3.01
CA THR A 174 -9.42 -5.69 3.52
C THR A 174 -8.50 -5.46 4.71
N LEU A 175 -8.26 -4.20 5.11
CA LEU A 175 -7.48 -3.93 6.33
C LEU A 175 -8.16 -4.46 7.60
N GLY A 176 -9.50 -4.47 7.65
CA GLY A 176 -10.23 -5.08 8.77
C GLY A 176 -10.00 -6.59 8.87
N GLU A 177 -9.98 -7.29 7.74
CA GLU A 177 -9.66 -8.73 7.68
C GLU A 177 -8.19 -8.99 8.04
N LEU A 178 -7.27 -8.18 7.49
CA LEU A 178 -5.85 -8.25 7.84
C LEU A 178 -5.59 -7.96 9.32
N ALA A 179 -6.32 -7.02 9.91
CA ALA A 179 -6.20 -6.75 11.35
C ALA A 179 -6.46 -8.02 12.17
N GLY A 180 -7.50 -8.78 11.84
CA GLY A 180 -7.76 -10.08 12.48
C GLY A 180 -6.61 -11.08 12.29
N TRP A 181 -6.11 -11.20 11.04
CA TRP A 181 -5.03 -12.10 10.69
C TRP A 181 -3.71 -11.73 11.39
N MET A 182 -3.38 -10.44 11.48
CA MET A 182 -2.20 -9.91 12.17
C MET A 182 -2.30 -10.08 13.69
N ASN A 183 -3.44 -9.68 14.26
CA ASN A 183 -3.66 -9.68 15.69
C ASN A 183 -3.55 -11.09 16.31
N ALA A 184 -3.99 -12.12 15.58
CA ALA A 184 -3.85 -13.51 16.00
C ALA A 184 -2.37 -13.99 16.10
N ARG A 185 -1.42 -13.22 15.58
CA ARG A 185 0.03 -13.49 15.61
C ARG A 185 0.78 -12.61 16.59
N LEU A 186 0.11 -11.68 17.24
CA LEU A 186 0.68 -10.80 18.26
C LEU A 186 0.52 -11.41 19.67
N GLN A 187 1.52 -11.21 20.52
CA GLN A 187 1.50 -11.60 21.92
C GLN A 187 2.11 -10.46 22.78
N PRO A 188 1.30 -9.76 23.59
CA PRO A 188 -0.14 -9.90 23.73
C PRO A 188 -0.92 -9.38 22.49
N ALA A 189 -2.02 -10.03 22.15
CA ALA A 189 -2.93 -9.54 21.14
C ALA A 189 -3.75 -8.36 21.67
N ALA A 190 -4.13 -7.43 20.79
CA ALA A 190 -5.05 -6.35 21.15
C ALA A 190 -6.49 -6.86 21.32
N GLU A 191 -7.28 -6.16 22.13
CA GLU A 191 -8.74 -6.25 22.04
C GLU A 191 -9.18 -5.57 20.73
N LEU A 192 -9.40 -6.39 19.69
CA LEU A 192 -9.68 -5.92 18.34
C LEU A 192 -11.18 -5.93 18.03
N HIS A 193 -11.66 -4.81 17.52
CA HIS A 193 -13.01 -4.64 16.98
C HIS A 193 -12.94 -4.16 15.54
N VAL A 194 -13.62 -4.84 14.62
CA VAL A 194 -13.72 -4.42 13.22
C VAL A 194 -15.14 -3.93 12.94
N VAL A 195 -15.26 -2.66 12.56
CA VAL A 195 -16.50 -2.12 12.02
C VAL A 195 -16.54 -2.43 10.53
N SER A 196 -17.15 -3.55 10.18
CA SER A 196 -17.19 -4.05 8.81
C SER A 196 -18.00 -3.13 7.88
N MET A 197 -17.71 -3.15 6.59
CA MET A 197 -18.49 -2.50 5.54
C MET A 197 -19.87 -3.15 5.36
N SER A 198 -20.78 -2.48 4.68
CA SER A 198 -21.99 -3.10 4.11
C SER A 198 -22.02 -2.90 2.60
N GLY A 199 -22.62 -3.86 1.88
CA GLY A 199 -22.76 -3.80 0.42
C GLY A 199 -21.50 -4.10 -0.38
N TRP A 200 -20.31 -4.22 0.23
CA TRP A 200 -19.09 -4.66 -0.43
C TRP A 200 -19.03 -6.20 -0.53
N LYS A 201 -18.53 -6.67 -1.67
CA LYS A 201 -18.27 -8.09 -1.94
C LYS A 201 -16.87 -8.22 -2.52
N ARG A 202 -16.22 -9.37 -2.28
CA ARG A 202 -14.82 -9.64 -2.70
C ARG A 202 -14.54 -9.39 -4.18
N GLY A 203 -15.49 -9.71 -5.04
CA GLY A 203 -15.35 -9.51 -6.50
C GLY A 203 -15.62 -8.08 -6.98
N LEU A 204 -15.93 -7.12 -6.08
CA LEU A 204 -16.13 -5.73 -6.48
C LEU A 204 -14.78 -5.01 -6.62
N THR A 205 -14.56 -4.43 -7.79
CA THR A 205 -13.53 -3.43 -7.99
C THR A 205 -13.95 -2.10 -7.37
N PHE A 206 -13.01 -1.21 -7.07
CA PHE A 206 -13.29 0.05 -6.38
C PHE A 206 -14.32 0.90 -7.13
N GLU A 207 -14.26 0.95 -8.46
CA GLU A 207 -15.19 1.72 -9.31
C GLU A 207 -16.64 1.27 -9.15
N ARG A 208 -16.86 0.00 -8.79
CA ARG A 208 -18.21 -0.57 -8.57
C ARG A 208 -18.73 -0.38 -7.16
N THR A 209 -17.92 0.16 -6.25
CA THR A 209 -18.34 0.46 -4.86
C THR A 209 -19.27 1.68 -4.79
N GLY A 210 -19.16 2.59 -5.74
CA GLY A 210 -19.81 3.89 -5.72
C GLY A 210 -19.13 4.92 -4.81
N LEU A 211 -17.97 4.60 -4.25
CA LEU A 211 -17.16 5.51 -3.43
C LEU A 211 -16.25 6.36 -4.33
N PRO A 212 -16.02 7.64 -4.01
CA PRO A 212 -15.04 8.45 -4.71
C PRO A 212 -13.63 8.01 -4.36
N TRP A 213 -12.73 7.98 -5.37
CA TRP A 213 -11.31 7.81 -5.11
C TRP A 213 -10.70 9.11 -4.61
N VAL A 214 -10.08 9.06 -3.46
CA VAL A 214 -9.22 10.12 -2.93
C VAL A 214 -7.79 9.60 -2.93
N PRO A 215 -6.80 10.33 -3.50
CA PRO A 215 -5.40 9.91 -3.50
C PRO A 215 -4.92 9.55 -2.09
N THR A 216 -4.40 8.35 -1.93
CA THR A 216 -3.93 7.84 -0.64
C THR A 216 -2.52 8.31 -0.30
N SER A 217 -1.74 8.66 -1.33
CA SER A 217 -0.42 9.25 -1.24
C SER A 217 -0.12 10.06 -2.52
N PRO A 218 0.91 10.92 -2.53
CA PRO A 218 1.33 11.64 -3.74
C PRO A 218 1.66 10.71 -4.92
N GLY A 219 2.17 9.51 -4.63
CA GLY A 219 2.51 8.50 -5.64
C GLY A 219 1.32 7.68 -6.15
N ILE A 220 0.13 7.79 -5.54
CA ILE A 220 -1.07 7.01 -5.92
C ILE A 220 -2.26 7.94 -6.24
N PRO A 221 -2.16 8.77 -7.29
CA PRO A 221 -3.20 9.77 -7.59
C PRO A 221 -4.47 9.16 -8.18
N HIS A 222 -4.39 8.04 -8.89
CA HIS A 222 -5.50 7.47 -9.65
C HIS A 222 -5.68 5.97 -9.41
N LEU A 223 -6.88 5.45 -9.68
CA LEU A 223 -7.15 4.01 -9.63
C LEU A 223 -6.35 3.22 -10.69
N SER A 224 -6.04 3.83 -11.84
CA SER A 224 -5.13 3.23 -12.82
C SER A 224 -3.75 2.97 -12.22
N THR A 225 -3.24 3.91 -11.44
CA THR A 225 -1.98 3.76 -10.71
C THR A 225 -2.06 2.61 -9.70
N VAL A 226 -3.15 2.51 -8.92
CA VAL A 226 -3.36 1.39 -7.98
C VAL A 226 -3.28 0.04 -8.69
N ARG A 227 -3.86 -0.06 -9.88
CA ARG A 227 -3.90 -1.32 -10.65
C ARG A 227 -2.53 -1.78 -11.16
N VAL A 228 -1.67 -0.84 -11.55
CA VAL A 228 -0.32 -1.18 -12.03
C VAL A 228 0.69 -1.32 -10.89
N TYR A 229 0.44 -0.69 -9.75
CA TYR A 229 1.34 -0.58 -8.62
C TYR A 229 1.89 -1.91 -8.09
N PRO A 230 1.13 -3.04 -8.01
CA PRO A 230 1.68 -4.31 -7.52
C PRO A 230 2.91 -4.81 -8.29
N GLY A 231 3.03 -4.48 -9.56
CA GLY A 231 4.19 -4.82 -10.39
C GLY A 231 5.18 -3.68 -10.54
N THR A 232 4.70 -2.47 -10.74
CA THR A 232 5.56 -1.32 -11.04
C THR A 232 6.26 -0.74 -9.80
N CYS A 233 5.76 -0.99 -8.58
CA CYS A 233 6.49 -0.67 -7.37
C CYS A 233 7.84 -1.40 -7.28
N LEU A 234 7.99 -2.58 -7.87
CA LEU A 234 9.27 -3.31 -7.91
C LEU A 234 10.39 -2.52 -8.60
N VAL A 235 10.03 -1.58 -9.47
CA VAL A 235 10.97 -0.64 -10.12
C VAL A 235 11.70 0.24 -9.09
N GLU A 236 11.12 0.50 -7.92
CA GLU A 236 11.79 1.27 -6.86
C GLU A 236 13.08 0.63 -6.39
N GLY A 237 13.18 -0.71 -6.47
CA GLY A 237 14.40 -1.44 -6.17
C GLY A 237 15.47 -1.41 -7.28
N THR A 238 15.26 -0.64 -8.35
CA THR A 238 16.16 -0.49 -9.48
C THR A 238 16.54 0.96 -9.73
N ASN A 239 17.50 1.22 -10.62
CA ASN A 239 17.87 2.56 -11.05
C ASN A 239 16.98 3.13 -12.16
N LEU A 240 15.85 2.49 -12.49
CA LEU A 240 14.83 3.04 -13.37
C LEU A 240 13.98 4.09 -12.63
N SER A 241 13.53 5.12 -13.34
CA SER A 241 12.50 6.02 -12.82
C SER A 241 11.14 5.31 -12.85
N GLU A 242 10.46 5.30 -11.72
CA GLU A 242 9.08 4.85 -11.58
C GLU A 242 8.06 5.95 -11.91
N GLY A 243 8.51 7.06 -12.50
CA GLY A 243 7.66 8.17 -12.90
C GLY A 243 7.21 9.10 -11.76
N ARG A 244 7.75 8.97 -10.53
CA ARG A 244 7.53 9.95 -9.47
C ARG A 244 7.97 11.33 -9.91
N GLY A 245 7.22 12.37 -9.52
CA GLY A 245 7.46 13.73 -10.02
C GLY A 245 6.96 13.97 -11.44
N THR A 246 6.15 13.07 -12.01
CA THR A 246 5.36 13.24 -13.22
C THR A 246 3.87 13.23 -12.88
N ALA A 247 3.00 13.46 -13.89
CA ALA A 247 1.55 13.32 -13.72
C ALA A 247 1.08 11.86 -13.56
N LEU A 248 1.91 10.87 -13.89
CA LEU A 248 1.56 9.45 -13.95
C LEU A 248 2.62 8.58 -13.25
N PRO A 249 2.81 8.74 -11.94
CA PRO A 249 3.73 7.90 -11.18
C PRO A 249 3.31 6.43 -11.31
N PHE A 250 4.30 5.53 -11.40
CA PHE A 250 4.14 4.09 -11.61
C PHE A 250 3.47 3.66 -12.92
N GLU A 251 2.90 4.58 -13.68
CA GLU A 251 2.35 4.31 -15.03
C GLU A 251 3.34 4.70 -16.14
N MET A 252 4.36 5.53 -15.83
CA MET A 252 5.45 5.90 -16.72
C MET A 252 6.77 5.40 -16.13
N ILE A 253 7.45 4.50 -16.85
CA ILE A 253 8.71 3.88 -16.41
C ILE A 253 9.78 4.13 -17.46
N GLY A 254 10.96 4.55 -17.03
CA GLY A 254 12.04 4.82 -17.99
C GLY A 254 13.36 5.23 -17.33
N ALA A 255 14.34 5.52 -18.19
CA ALA A 255 15.63 6.04 -17.79
C ALA A 255 16.27 6.86 -18.94
N PRO A 256 17.29 7.70 -18.67
CA PRO A 256 17.95 8.48 -19.71
C PRO A 256 18.64 7.65 -20.81
N TRP A 257 19.00 6.41 -20.47
CA TRP A 257 19.78 5.49 -21.30
C TRP A 257 18.93 4.44 -22.04
N LEU A 258 17.58 4.47 -21.91
CA LEU A 258 16.69 3.54 -22.60
C LEU A 258 16.29 4.07 -23.99
N ASP A 259 15.97 3.13 -24.89
CA ASP A 259 15.21 3.37 -26.10
C ASP A 259 13.74 3.00 -25.86
N GLY A 260 12.88 4.01 -25.73
CA GLY A 260 11.46 3.80 -25.38
C GLY A 260 10.68 3.11 -26.52
N GLU A 261 11.02 3.38 -27.79
CA GLU A 261 10.37 2.78 -28.96
C GLU A 261 10.68 1.28 -29.03
N ALA A 262 11.95 0.90 -28.95
CA ALA A 262 12.37 -0.50 -28.93
C ALA A 262 11.82 -1.25 -27.72
N LEU A 263 11.78 -0.60 -26.54
CA LEU A 263 11.21 -1.18 -25.32
C LEU A 263 9.70 -1.45 -25.46
N ALA A 264 8.95 -0.49 -25.98
CA ALA A 264 7.51 -0.64 -26.21
C ALA A 264 7.20 -1.74 -27.22
N GLU A 265 7.98 -1.83 -28.32
CA GLU A 265 7.86 -2.89 -29.32
C GLU A 265 8.11 -4.27 -28.69
N ALA A 266 9.21 -4.44 -27.95
CA ALA A 266 9.57 -5.70 -27.30
C ALA A 266 8.50 -6.17 -26.29
N LEU A 267 7.97 -5.25 -25.48
CA LEU A 267 6.92 -5.57 -24.51
C LEU A 267 5.57 -5.88 -25.18
N ASN A 268 5.19 -5.15 -26.24
CA ASN A 268 3.96 -5.41 -26.98
C ASN A 268 4.01 -6.74 -27.75
N ALA A 269 5.20 -7.16 -28.20
CA ALA A 269 5.40 -8.46 -28.85
C ALA A 269 5.11 -9.66 -27.93
N LYS A 270 5.19 -9.48 -26.59
CA LYS A 270 4.84 -10.51 -25.60
C LYS A 270 3.34 -10.75 -25.46
N VAL A 271 2.50 -9.85 -25.96
CA VAL A 271 1.02 -9.95 -25.91
C VAL A 271 0.51 -10.17 -24.48
N LEU A 272 1.07 -9.45 -23.49
CA LEU A 272 0.67 -9.55 -22.09
C LEU A 272 -0.83 -9.22 -21.92
N PRO A 273 -1.55 -9.94 -21.06
CA PRO A 273 -3.00 -9.80 -20.93
C PRO A 273 -3.41 -8.43 -20.39
N GLY A 274 -4.43 -7.83 -21.03
CA GLY A 274 -5.08 -6.61 -20.54
C GLY A 274 -4.24 -5.32 -20.58
N VAL A 275 -3.07 -5.31 -21.24
CA VAL A 275 -2.15 -4.17 -21.25
C VAL A 275 -1.56 -3.91 -22.64
N ARG A 276 -1.19 -2.64 -22.89
CA ARG A 276 -0.37 -2.20 -24.00
C ARG A 276 0.62 -1.15 -23.52
N PHE A 277 1.74 -1.03 -24.23
CA PHE A 277 2.83 -0.12 -23.90
C PHE A 277 3.01 0.89 -25.03
N ARG A 278 3.06 2.16 -24.65
CA ARG A 278 3.36 3.27 -25.57
C ARG A 278 4.71 3.86 -25.22
N ALA A 279 5.57 4.06 -26.22
CA ALA A 279 6.82 4.80 -26.03
C ALA A 279 6.54 6.23 -25.56
N VAL A 280 7.29 6.71 -24.58
CA VAL A 280 7.20 8.06 -24.03
C VAL A 280 8.57 8.66 -23.72
N ARG A 281 8.61 9.99 -23.68
CA ARG A 281 9.70 10.74 -23.06
C ARG A 281 9.12 11.62 -21.97
N PHE A 282 9.79 11.67 -20.82
CA PHE A 282 9.36 12.46 -19.67
C PHE A 282 10.54 12.96 -18.86
N THR A 283 10.34 14.02 -18.11
CA THR A 283 11.33 14.55 -17.18
C THR A 283 10.73 14.55 -15.79
N PRO A 284 11.14 13.61 -14.90
CA PRO A 284 10.66 13.62 -13.52
C PRO A 284 11.15 14.85 -12.78
N SER A 285 10.31 15.43 -11.93
CA SER A 285 10.69 16.56 -11.07
C SER A 285 11.22 16.12 -9.69
N ALA A 286 11.09 14.84 -9.37
CA ALA A 286 11.50 14.26 -8.10
C ALA A 286 11.97 12.82 -8.27
N SER A 287 12.60 12.24 -7.24
CA SER A 287 13.11 10.86 -7.20
C SER A 287 14.24 10.62 -8.21
N LYS A 288 14.34 9.39 -8.73
CA LYS A 288 15.42 8.99 -9.65
C LYS A 288 15.35 9.76 -10.97
N HIS A 289 16.52 10.20 -11.45
CA HIS A 289 16.69 10.98 -12.69
C HIS A 289 15.94 12.33 -12.71
N ALA A 290 15.67 12.94 -11.53
CA ALA A 290 15.04 14.25 -11.45
C ALA A 290 15.77 15.29 -12.33
N GLY A 291 15.00 16.03 -13.17
CA GLY A 291 15.54 17.04 -14.09
C GLY A 291 16.17 16.48 -15.37
N GLN A 292 16.27 15.15 -15.54
CA GLN A 292 16.81 14.53 -16.74
C GLN A 292 15.68 14.01 -17.65
N VAL A 293 15.88 14.11 -18.97
CA VAL A 293 14.96 13.50 -19.93
C VAL A 293 15.15 11.99 -19.91
N CYS A 294 14.10 11.26 -19.52
CA CYS A 294 14.02 9.81 -19.60
C CYS A 294 13.26 9.40 -20.86
N ALA A 295 13.71 8.35 -21.51
CA ALA A 295 12.94 7.59 -22.48
C ALA A 295 12.43 6.30 -21.84
N GLY A 296 11.25 5.83 -22.23
CA GLY A 296 10.67 4.64 -21.64
C GLY A 296 9.26 4.37 -22.16
N ILE A 297 8.42 3.79 -21.31
CA ILE A 297 7.06 3.41 -21.69
C ILE A 297 6.02 4.04 -20.74
N GLN A 298 4.82 4.22 -21.29
CA GLN A 298 3.59 4.39 -20.52
C GLN A 298 2.76 3.12 -20.61
N ILE A 299 2.24 2.69 -19.49
CA ILE A 299 1.37 1.51 -19.35
C ILE A 299 -0.07 1.93 -19.62
N HIS A 300 -0.75 1.26 -20.55
CA HIS A 300 -2.16 1.46 -20.84
C HIS A 300 -2.93 0.18 -20.56
N LEU A 301 -3.82 0.22 -19.59
CA LEU A 301 -4.73 -0.88 -19.31
C LEU A 301 -5.83 -0.92 -20.35
N THR A 302 -5.90 -1.99 -21.14
CA THR A 302 -6.89 -2.21 -22.20
C THR A 302 -8.06 -3.05 -21.70
N LYS A 303 -7.82 -3.96 -20.75
CA LYS A 303 -8.81 -4.79 -20.11
C LYS A 303 -8.38 -5.09 -18.67
N ALA A 304 -8.87 -4.29 -17.73
CA ALA A 304 -8.41 -4.31 -16.35
C ALA A 304 -8.61 -5.66 -15.63
N ASP A 305 -9.69 -6.40 -15.97
CA ASP A 305 -10.02 -7.69 -15.35
C ASP A 305 -9.06 -8.82 -15.79
N ASP A 306 -8.40 -8.67 -16.95
CA ASP A 306 -7.40 -9.64 -17.45
C ASP A 306 -5.98 -9.27 -17.03
N TYR A 307 -5.76 -8.05 -16.56
CA TYR A 307 -4.43 -7.52 -16.29
C TYR A 307 -3.71 -8.27 -15.15
N ARG A 308 -2.43 -8.59 -15.39
CA ARG A 308 -1.54 -9.28 -14.45
C ARG A 308 -0.40 -8.33 -14.02
N PRO A 309 -0.57 -7.56 -12.94
CA PRO A 309 0.38 -6.49 -12.61
C PRO A 309 1.79 -7.00 -12.30
N ILE A 310 1.94 -8.05 -11.49
CA ILE A 310 3.24 -8.58 -11.09
C ILE A 310 3.97 -9.15 -12.31
N GLU A 311 3.30 -9.96 -13.13
CA GLU A 311 3.83 -10.49 -14.38
C GLU A 311 4.32 -9.37 -15.31
N THR A 312 3.49 -8.33 -15.47
CA THR A 312 3.83 -7.16 -16.29
C THR A 312 5.06 -6.43 -15.74
N GLY A 313 5.14 -6.20 -14.43
CA GLY A 313 6.28 -5.53 -13.79
C GLY A 313 7.59 -6.31 -13.96
N LEU A 314 7.54 -7.64 -13.83
CA LEU A 314 8.71 -8.50 -14.02
C LEU A 314 9.19 -8.50 -15.47
N HIS A 315 8.29 -8.61 -16.45
CA HIS A 315 8.65 -8.48 -17.86
C HIS A 315 9.23 -7.12 -18.21
N LEU A 316 8.68 -6.04 -17.63
CA LEU A 316 9.18 -4.69 -17.84
C LEU A 316 10.62 -4.53 -17.31
N ILE A 317 10.88 -4.94 -16.08
CA ILE A 317 12.22 -4.86 -15.48
C ILE A 317 13.22 -5.70 -16.28
N ALA A 318 12.83 -6.92 -16.67
CA ALA A 318 13.68 -7.79 -17.47
C ALA A 318 14.00 -7.20 -18.85
N ALA A 319 13.01 -6.60 -19.54
CA ALA A 319 13.20 -5.96 -20.82
C ALA A 319 14.14 -4.74 -20.73
N CYS A 320 14.01 -3.92 -19.68
CA CYS A 320 14.91 -2.80 -19.42
C CYS A 320 16.36 -3.28 -19.17
N LYS A 321 16.54 -4.34 -18.35
CA LYS A 321 17.84 -4.95 -18.09
C LYS A 321 18.45 -5.54 -19.36
N GLN A 322 17.65 -6.23 -20.19
CA GLN A 322 18.11 -6.82 -21.44
C GLN A 322 18.55 -5.76 -22.45
N GLN A 323 17.83 -4.62 -22.54
CA GLN A 323 18.15 -3.55 -23.46
C GLN A 323 19.45 -2.83 -23.10
N ALA A 324 19.77 -2.67 -21.82
CA ALA A 324 20.91 -1.91 -21.35
C ALA A 324 21.57 -2.57 -20.14
N PRO A 325 22.16 -3.75 -20.28
CA PRO A 325 22.70 -4.54 -19.16
C PRO A 325 23.80 -3.85 -18.38
N GLU A 326 24.62 -3.00 -19.03
CA GLU A 326 25.71 -2.27 -18.41
C GLU A 326 25.23 -1.05 -17.59
N GLN A 327 24.06 -0.50 -17.90
CA GLN A 327 23.50 0.66 -17.21
C GLN A 327 22.48 0.28 -16.14
N PHE A 328 21.76 -0.83 -16.34
CA PHE A 328 20.75 -1.29 -15.39
C PHE A 328 21.38 -1.77 -14.08
N GLN A 329 20.80 -1.36 -12.95
CA GLN A 329 21.28 -1.76 -11.63
C GLN A 329 20.12 -2.04 -10.68
N PHE A 330 20.24 -3.08 -9.87
CA PHE A 330 19.48 -3.21 -8.64
C PHE A 330 20.12 -2.34 -7.56
N LEU A 331 19.31 -1.58 -6.82
CA LEU A 331 19.79 -0.64 -5.82
C LEU A 331 20.01 -1.32 -4.46
N SER A 332 21.06 -0.92 -3.75
CA SER A 332 21.21 -1.24 -2.33
C SER A 332 20.02 -0.64 -1.54
N SER A 333 19.77 -1.17 -0.35
CA SER A 333 18.78 -0.56 0.55
C SER A 333 19.21 0.83 0.98
N SER A 334 18.26 1.76 1.06
CA SER A 334 18.42 3.04 1.75
C SER A 334 18.43 2.89 3.28
N TRP A 335 18.03 1.73 3.80
CA TRP A 335 18.05 1.42 5.23
C TRP A 335 19.30 0.65 5.59
N GLU A 336 20.12 1.22 6.45
CA GLU A 336 21.39 0.63 6.88
C GLU A 336 21.19 -0.79 7.46
N GLY A 337 22.03 -1.72 7.05
CA GLY A 337 21.97 -3.12 7.50
C GLY A 337 20.87 -3.99 6.90
N HIS A 338 20.06 -3.45 5.98
CA HIS A 338 19.00 -4.21 5.29
C HIS A 338 19.48 -4.75 3.93
N PRO A 339 18.86 -5.86 3.43
CA PRO A 339 19.05 -6.35 2.06
C PRO A 339 18.75 -5.29 1.00
N ALA A 340 19.10 -5.56 -0.27
CA ALA A 340 18.75 -4.68 -1.39
C ALA A 340 17.27 -4.32 -1.40
N HIS A 341 16.93 -3.10 -1.80
CA HIS A 341 15.54 -2.63 -1.74
C HIS A 341 14.60 -3.51 -2.58
N PHE A 342 15.07 -3.98 -3.73
CA PHE A 342 14.34 -4.94 -4.56
C PHE A 342 13.99 -6.22 -3.80
N ASP A 343 14.93 -6.75 -3.00
CA ASP A 343 14.73 -7.97 -2.21
C ASP A 343 13.69 -7.77 -1.09
N LEU A 344 13.67 -6.58 -0.48
CA LEU A 344 12.64 -6.22 0.52
C LEU A 344 11.24 -6.13 -0.10
N LEU A 345 11.13 -5.59 -1.32
CA LEU A 345 9.86 -5.52 -2.05
C LEU A 345 9.37 -6.90 -2.50
N THR A 346 10.28 -7.74 -2.97
CA THR A 346 9.95 -9.10 -3.42
C THR A 346 9.80 -10.09 -2.28
N GLY A 347 10.42 -9.81 -1.13
CA GLY A 347 10.36 -10.64 0.08
C GLY A 347 11.48 -11.68 0.18
N SER A 348 12.39 -11.74 -0.79
CA SER A 348 13.63 -12.54 -0.78
C SER A 348 14.59 -12.06 -1.85
N ASP A 349 15.86 -12.53 -1.82
CA ASP A 349 16.87 -12.19 -2.84
C ASP A 349 16.84 -13.13 -4.07
N VAL A 350 15.97 -14.14 -4.04
CA VAL A 350 15.93 -15.19 -5.06
C VAL A 350 15.67 -14.62 -6.46
N LEU A 351 14.67 -13.75 -6.60
CA LEU A 351 14.32 -13.16 -7.89
C LEU A 351 15.48 -12.34 -8.47
N ARG A 352 16.08 -11.46 -7.66
CA ARG A 352 17.22 -10.65 -8.12
C ARG A 352 18.37 -11.51 -8.59
N ARG A 353 18.77 -12.53 -7.81
CA ARG A 353 19.83 -13.46 -8.18
C ARG A 353 19.53 -14.23 -9.46
N GLN A 354 18.27 -14.66 -9.64
CA GLN A 354 17.84 -15.32 -10.87
C GLN A 354 17.92 -14.39 -12.07
N MET A 355 17.49 -13.13 -11.92
CA MET A 355 17.60 -12.13 -12.98
C MET A 355 19.05 -11.73 -13.28
N GLU A 356 19.95 -11.77 -12.30
CA GLU A 356 21.39 -11.51 -12.48
C GLU A 356 22.12 -12.68 -13.16
N SER A 357 21.66 -13.93 -12.96
CA SER A 357 22.29 -15.15 -13.51
C SER A 357 21.90 -15.47 -14.95
N GLU A 358 21.24 -14.58 -15.68
CA GLU A 358 20.79 -14.78 -17.07
C GLU A 358 19.86 -15.99 -17.27
N MET A 359 19.13 -16.41 -16.23
CA MET A 359 18.12 -17.46 -16.37
C MET A 359 17.00 -17.03 -17.33
N ASP A 360 16.35 -18.02 -17.92
CA ASP A 360 15.16 -17.82 -18.74
C ASP A 360 14.06 -17.10 -17.93
N ILE A 361 13.86 -15.81 -18.24
CA ILE A 361 12.94 -14.94 -17.50
C ILE A 361 11.50 -15.49 -17.46
N GLU A 362 11.07 -16.18 -18.51
CA GLU A 362 9.73 -16.77 -18.57
C GLU A 362 9.56 -17.85 -17.49
N LYS A 363 10.57 -18.69 -17.29
CA LYS A 363 10.56 -19.70 -16.20
C LYS A 363 10.59 -19.05 -14.82
N VAL A 364 11.38 -18.00 -14.67
CA VAL A 364 11.44 -17.22 -13.42
C VAL A 364 10.07 -16.66 -13.10
N ILE A 365 9.44 -15.97 -14.05
CA ILE A 365 8.12 -15.36 -13.87
C ILE A 365 7.07 -16.43 -13.54
N GLN A 366 7.01 -17.54 -14.27
CA GLN A 366 6.07 -18.63 -13.99
C GLN A 366 6.18 -19.17 -12.57
N HIS A 367 7.40 -19.31 -12.05
CA HIS A 367 7.62 -19.74 -10.66
C HIS A 367 7.11 -18.70 -9.65
N TRP A 368 7.28 -17.40 -9.95
CA TRP A 368 6.90 -16.29 -9.08
C TRP A 368 5.40 -15.97 -9.07
N LEU A 369 4.66 -16.42 -10.08
CA LEU A 369 3.21 -16.24 -10.16
C LEU A 369 2.41 -17.30 -9.39
N ILE A 370 3.08 -18.29 -8.79
CA ILE A 370 2.41 -19.32 -7.98
C ILE A 370 1.86 -18.67 -6.72
N SER A 371 0.53 -18.78 -6.54
CA SER A 371 -0.12 -18.28 -5.33
C SER A 371 0.37 -19.03 -4.09
N PRO A 372 0.64 -18.34 -2.96
CA PRO A 372 1.07 -18.96 -1.72
C PRO A 372 -0.09 -19.70 -1.04
N ALA A 373 -0.21 -21.01 -1.30
CA ALA A 373 -1.31 -21.86 -0.86
C ALA A 373 -1.53 -21.84 0.67
N GLU A 374 -0.45 -21.74 1.45
CA GLU A 374 -0.53 -21.66 2.91
C GLU A 374 -1.21 -20.36 3.36
N PHE A 375 -0.87 -19.22 2.75
CA PHE A 375 -1.53 -17.96 3.05
C PHE A 375 -3.00 -17.99 2.64
N GLU A 376 -3.31 -18.51 1.45
CA GLU A 376 -4.69 -18.67 1.00
C GLU A 376 -5.53 -19.53 1.95
N GLN A 377 -4.94 -20.58 2.50
CA GLN A 377 -5.63 -21.44 3.49
C GLN A 377 -5.83 -20.71 4.80
N THR A 378 -4.80 -20.02 5.31
CA THR A 378 -4.84 -19.37 6.64
C THR A 378 -5.69 -18.12 6.65
N ARG A 379 -5.79 -17.36 5.53
CA ARG A 379 -6.63 -16.14 5.48
C ARG A 379 -8.13 -16.43 5.61
N LYS A 380 -8.59 -17.61 5.20
CA LYS A 380 -10.03 -17.94 5.09
C LYS A 380 -10.82 -17.70 6.37
N GLN A 381 -10.23 -17.97 7.53
CA GLN A 381 -10.90 -17.80 8.82
C GLN A 381 -11.08 -16.33 9.25
N TYR A 382 -10.41 -15.40 8.57
CA TYR A 382 -10.49 -13.96 8.86
C TYR A 382 -11.32 -13.19 7.85
N LEU A 383 -11.84 -13.85 6.81
CA LEU A 383 -12.66 -13.21 5.78
C LEU A 383 -14.01 -12.83 6.35
N LEU A 384 -14.36 -11.54 6.23
CA LEU A 384 -15.61 -10.94 6.75
C LEU A 384 -16.70 -10.81 5.68
N TYR A 385 -16.32 -10.90 4.42
CA TYR A 385 -17.20 -10.63 3.27
C TYR A 385 -17.28 -11.83 2.33
N ALA A 386 -18.41 -11.95 1.61
CA ALA A 386 -18.67 -12.98 0.62
C ALA A 386 -18.07 -12.66 -0.76
#